data_5d8ecf7ad8994c7cf3e2401d10b803e5
#
_entry.id   5d8ecf7ad8994c7cf3e2401d10b803e5
#
_cell.length_a   1.000
_cell.length_b   1.000
_cell.length_c   1.000
_cell.angle_alpha   90.00
_cell.angle_beta   90.00
_cell.angle_gamma   90.00
#
_symmetry.space_group_name_H-M   'P 1'
#
loop_
_entity.id
_entity.type
_entity.pdbx_description
1 polymer ?
#
loop_
_entity_poly.entity_id
_entity_poly.type
_entity_poly.pdbx_seq_one_letter_code
_entity_poly.pdbx_strand_id
1 'polypeptide(L)'
;MLRRNLWKLTLSLAIVIWAVATLLPLQDRPFAEYLKSEVSAKPAEFLRLLEEAGARKDTGQAQSEFVALKQIGKERKIDYSQYFPHLRLEDKRRNIEKRNDILLNELLKRSKSPLQLGLDLRGGVAFTLEVDEQAAAAVSLDEREEKLNKAIEI
;
A
#
# COMPACT_ATOMS: atom_id res chain seq x y z
N MET A 1 30.39 44.94 -0.61
CA MET A 1 30.00 43.89 0.36
C MET A 1 28.88 42.99 -0.12
N LEU A 2 27.97 43.41 -0.98
CA LEU A 2 26.85 42.60 -1.51
C LEU A 2 27.29 41.34 -2.27
N ARG A 3 28.31 41.43 -3.16
CA ARG A 3 28.76 40.29 -3.98
C ARG A 3 29.23 39.07 -3.18
N ARG A 4 29.79 39.27 -1.99
CA ARG A 4 30.34 38.16 -1.15
C ARG A 4 29.25 37.37 -0.45
N ASN A 5 28.06 37.94 -0.26
CA ASN A 5 26.94 37.23 0.38
C ASN A 5 25.98 36.61 -0.64
N LEU A 6 26.02 37.07 -1.91
CA LEU A 6 25.18 36.48 -2.97
C LEU A 6 25.44 34.99 -3.19
N TRP A 7 26.69 34.57 -3.14
CA TRP A 7 27.06 33.14 -3.25
C TRP A 7 26.45 32.30 -2.13
N LYS A 8 26.46 32.78 -0.90
CA LYS A 8 25.86 32.05 0.24
C LYS A 8 24.34 31.98 0.09
N LEU A 9 23.72 33.05 -0.41
CA LEU A 9 22.28 33.11 -0.63
C LEU A 9 21.87 32.17 -1.78
N THR A 10 22.59 32.13 -2.89
CA THR A 10 22.33 31.21 -3.98
C THR A 10 22.51 29.75 -3.56
N LEU A 11 23.54 29.45 -2.76
CA LEU A 11 23.76 28.11 -2.24
C LEU A 11 22.63 27.68 -1.28
N SER A 12 22.22 28.54 -0.37
CA SER A 12 21.10 28.21 0.54
C SER A 12 19.79 28.02 -0.21
N LEU A 13 19.51 28.86 -1.22
CA LEU A 13 18.33 28.73 -2.06
C LEU A 13 18.35 27.42 -2.87
N ALA A 14 19.49 27.04 -3.41
CA ALA A 14 19.66 25.78 -4.13
C ALA A 14 19.39 24.57 -3.23
N ILE A 15 19.87 24.59 -1.98
CA ILE A 15 19.61 23.53 -0.99
C ILE A 15 18.12 23.45 -0.67
N VAL A 16 17.43 24.58 -0.47
CA VAL A 16 15.99 24.62 -0.20
C VAL A 16 15.19 24.07 -1.39
N ILE A 17 15.52 24.48 -2.61
CA ILE A 17 14.87 23.98 -3.83
C ILE A 17 15.10 22.48 -3.96
N TRP A 18 16.31 22.01 -3.73
CA TRP A 18 16.62 20.58 -3.77
C TRP A 18 15.85 19.79 -2.69
N ALA A 19 15.78 20.30 -1.46
CA ALA A 19 15.00 19.68 -0.39
C ALA A 19 13.51 19.61 -0.74
N VAL A 20 12.93 20.69 -1.28
CA VAL A 20 11.53 20.70 -1.74
C VAL A 20 11.32 19.69 -2.89
N ALA A 21 12.23 19.64 -3.85
CA ALA A 21 12.15 18.72 -4.97
C ALA A 21 12.21 17.24 -4.54
N THR A 22 12.96 16.93 -3.47
CA THR A 22 13.04 15.54 -2.91
C THR A 22 11.76 15.15 -2.16
N LEU A 23 10.98 16.12 -1.69
CA LEU A 23 9.71 15.87 -1.00
C LEU A 23 8.52 15.70 -1.95
N LEU A 24 8.65 16.10 -3.20
CA LEU A 24 7.63 15.92 -4.23
C LEU A 24 7.72 14.48 -4.82
N PRO A 25 6.60 13.83 -5.13
CA PRO A 25 5.22 14.27 -5.00
C PRO A 25 4.64 14.07 -3.58
N LEU A 26 3.92 15.07 -3.09
CA LEU A 26 3.25 15.05 -1.77
C LEU A 26 1.98 14.18 -1.75
N GLN A 27 1.44 13.85 -2.92
CA GLN A 27 0.21 13.08 -3.04
C GLN A 27 0.52 11.65 -3.50
N ASP A 28 -0.17 10.69 -2.90
CA ASP A 28 -0.17 9.31 -3.37
C ASP A 28 -0.75 9.27 -4.78
N ARG A 29 -0.07 8.57 -5.67
CA ARG A 29 -0.63 8.28 -6.99
C ARG A 29 -1.59 7.11 -6.86
N PRO A 30 -2.77 7.14 -7.49
CA PRO A 30 -3.62 5.97 -7.57
C PRO A 30 -2.82 4.78 -8.07
N PHE A 31 -2.95 3.63 -7.39
CA PHE A 31 -2.13 2.45 -7.70
C PHE A 31 -2.22 2.04 -9.17
N ALA A 32 -3.43 2.09 -9.75
CA ALA A 32 -3.65 1.79 -11.16
C ALA A 32 -2.91 2.75 -12.12
N GLU A 33 -2.89 4.06 -11.83
CA GLU A 33 -2.17 5.04 -12.65
C GLU A 33 -0.66 4.84 -12.56
N TYR A 34 -0.17 4.55 -11.36
CA TYR A 34 1.24 4.23 -11.17
C TYR A 34 1.64 2.99 -11.96
N LEU A 35 0.85 1.91 -11.92
CA LEU A 35 1.10 0.71 -12.70
C LEU A 35 1.10 0.97 -14.21
N LYS A 36 0.18 1.81 -14.71
CA LYS A 36 0.14 2.20 -16.13
C LYS A 36 1.42 2.92 -16.58
N SER A 37 2.01 3.72 -15.70
CA SER A 37 3.25 4.44 -16.01
C SER A 37 4.49 3.56 -15.94
N GLU A 38 4.49 2.51 -15.13
CA GLU A 38 5.64 1.65 -14.88
C GLU A 38 5.69 0.43 -15.82
N VAL A 39 4.56 0.04 -16.42
CA VAL A 39 4.55 -1.11 -17.32
C VAL A 39 5.40 -0.83 -18.56
N SER A 40 6.44 -1.66 -18.78
CA SER A 40 7.37 -1.47 -19.88
C SER A 40 7.28 -2.58 -20.93
N ALA A 41 6.84 -3.78 -20.55
CA ALA A 41 6.66 -4.88 -21.48
C ALA A 41 5.18 -5.26 -21.61
N LYS A 42 4.72 -5.54 -22.83
CA LYS A 42 3.35 -5.95 -23.17
C LYS A 42 2.25 -5.07 -22.53
N PRO A 43 2.30 -3.73 -22.72
CA PRO A 43 1.40 -2.81 -22.01
C PRO A 43 -0.08 -3.12 -22.30
N ALA A 44 -0.44 -3.49 -23.51
CA ALA A 44 -1.82 -3.77 -23.88
C ALA A 44 -2.43 -4.97 -23.11
N GLU A 45 -1.65 -6.02 -22.87
CA GLU A 45 -2.11 -7.17 -22.09
C GLU A 45 -2.29 -6.79 -20.63
N PHE A 46 -1.32 -6.07 -20.07
CA PHE A 46 -1.36 -5.67 -18.68
C PHE A 46 -2.50 -4.67 -18.41
N LEU A 47 -2.76 -3.73 -19.33
CA LEU A 47 -3.87 -2.79 -19.20
C LEU A 47 -5.23 -3.50 -19.12
N ARG A 48 -5.44 -4.55 -19.91
CA ARG A 48 -6.66 -5.38 -19.82
C ARG A 48 -6.80 -6.06 -18.47
N LEU A 49 -5.70 -6.55 -17.90
CA LEU A 49 -5.71 -7.14 -16.54
C LEU A 49 -6.03 -6.07 -15.48
N LEU A 50 -5.56 -4.86 -15.68
CA LEU A 50 -5.82 -3.75 -14.78
C LEU A 50 -7.27 -3.27 -14.88
N GLU A 51 -7.86 -3.23 -16.08
CA GLU A 51 -9.28 -2.94 -16.29
C GLU A 51 -10.15 -4.00 -15.64
N GLU A 52 -9.82 -5.28 -15.78
CA GLU A 52 -10.51 -6.37 -15.11
C GLU A 52 -10.40 -6.25 -13.58
N ALA A 53 -9.23 -5.89 -13.07
CA ALA A 53 -9.04 -5.66 -11.64
C ALA A 53 -9.88 -4.48 -11.12
N GLY A 54 -10.00 -3.41 -11.91
CA GLY A 54 -10.89 -2.28 -11.63
C GLY A 54 -12.37 -2.72 -11.60
N ALA A 55 -12.81 -3.48 -12.60
CA ALA A 55 -14.17 -4.01 -12.63
C ALA A 55 -14.49 -4.91 -11.43
N ARG A 56 -13.57 -5.75 -11.00
CA ARG A 56 -13.75 -6.59 -9.79
C ARG A 56 -13.85 -5.76 -8.50
N LYS A 57 -13.12 -4.66 -8.42
CA LYS A 57 -13.24 -3.70 -7.31
C LYS A 57 -14.61 -3.03 -7.33
N ASP A 58 -15.04 -2.53 -8.50
CA ASP A 58 -16.32 -1.81 -8.64
C ASP A 58 -17.54 -2.71 -8.39
N THR A 59 -17.44 -4.00 -8.71
CA THR A 59 -18.46 -5.01 -8.40
C THR A 59 -18.40 -5.54 -6.97
N GLY A 60 -17.47 -5.06 -6.14
CA GLY A 60 -17.32 -5.49 -4.74
C GLY A 60 -16.69 -6.89 -4.56
N GLN A 61 -16.20 -7.50 -5.63
CA GLN A 61 -15.51 -8.81 -5.57
C GLN A 61 -14.09 -8.69 -4.96
N ALA A 62 -13.51 -7.50 -4.99
CA ALA A 62 -12.23 -7.22 -4.37
C ALA A 62 -12.26 -5.86 -3.64
N GLN A 63 -11.58 -5.76 -2.50
CA GLN A 63 -11.51 -4.54 -1.71
C GLN A 63 -10.68 -3.43 -2.39
N SER A 64 -9.75 -3.80 -3.26
CA SER A 64 -8.87 -2.88 -3.98
C SER A 64 -8.35 -3.52 -5.27
N GLU A 65 -7.86 -2.68 -6.19
CA GLU A 65 -7.20 -3.13 -7.43
C GLU A 65 -6.00 -4.03 -7.15
N PHE A 66 -5.27 -3.76 -6.07
CA PHE A 66 -4.17 -4.60 -5.60
C PHE A 66 -4.63 -6.03 -5.27
N VAL A 67 -5.72 -6.16 -4.50
CA VAL A 67 -6.28 -7.45 -4.13
C VAL A 67 -6.83 -8.18 -5.36
N ALA A 68 -7.50 -7.45 -6.25
CA ALA A 68 -8.02 -7.99 -7.50
C ALA A 68 -6.91 -8.54 -8.40
N LEU A 69 -5.82 -7.80 -8.59
CA LEU A 69 -4.66 -8.27 -9.37
C LEU A 69 -4.02 -9.51 -8.74
N LYS A 70 -3.92 -9.55 -7.42
CA LYS A 70 -3.41 -10.73 -6.72
C LYS A 70 -4.27 -11.96 -6.95
N GLN A 71 -5.60 -11.82 -6.91
CA GLN A 71 -6.55 -12.89 -7.21
C GLN A 71 -6.43 -13.36 -8.67
N ILE A 72 -6.44 -12.43 -9.64
CA ILE A 72 -6.29 -12.74 -11.07
C ILE A 72 -4.97 -13.48 -11.34
N GLY A 73 -3.87 -12.99 -10.76
CA GLY A 73 -2.56 -13.63 -10.89
C GLY A 73 -2.53 -15.05 -10.36
N LYS A 74 -3.24 -15.32 -9.25
CA LYS A 74 -3.36 -16.65 -8.67
C LYS A 74 -4.26 -17.57 -9.50
N GLU A 75 -5.44 -17.09 -9.91
CA GLU A 75 -6.41 -17.86 -10.72
C GLU A 75 -5.82 -18.29 -12.06
N ARG A 76 -5.15 -17.39 -12.74
CA ARG A 76 -4.61 -17.63 -14.10
C ARG A 76 -3.14 -18.03 -14.12
N LYS A 77 -2.49 -18.13 -12.96
CA LYS A 77 -1.05 -18.40 -12.81
C LYS A 77 -0.17 -17.45 -13.64
N ILE A 78 -0.58 -16.18 -13.74
CA ILE A 78 0.13 -15.16 -14.50
C ILE A 78 1.35 -14.71 -13.70
N ASP A 79 2.50 -14.63 -14.37
CA ASP A 79 3.72 -14.06 -13.79
C ASP A 79 3.81 -12.58 -14.15
N TYR A 80 3.58 -11.71 -13.18
CA TYR A 80 3.63 -10.27 -13.40
C TYR A 80 5.04 -9.73 -13.65
N SER A 81 6.09 -10.47 -13.30
CA SER A 81 7.46 -10.03 -13.53
C SER A 81 7.78 -9.83 -15.01
N GLN A 82 7.05 -10.49 -15.91
CA GLN A 82 7.20 -10.31 -17.36
C GLN A 82 6.80 -8.92 -17.86
N TYR A 83 5.94 -8.21 -17.13
CA TYR A 83 5.47 -6.86 -17.49
C TYR A 83 6.39 -5.75 -16.95
N PHE A 84 7.23 -6.08 -15.95
CA PHE A 84 8.13 -5.15 -15.26
C PHE A 84 9.59 -5.65 -15.26
N PRO A 85 10.21 -5.88 -16.43
CA PRO A 85 11.55 -6.44 -16.51
C PRO A 85 12.65 -5.55 -15.91
N HIS A 86 12.39 -4.24 -15.78
CA HIS A 86 13.28 -3.28 -15.17
C HIS A 86 13.34 -3.38 -13.66
N LEU A 87 12.31 -3.96 -13.03
CA LEU A 87 12.31 -4.25 -11.61
C LEU A 87 13.04 -5.58 -11.39
N ARG A 88 14.36 -5.48 -11.12
CA ARG A 88 15.16 -6.64 -10.73
C ARG A 88 14.71 -7.08 -9.34
N LEU A 89 13.81 -8.04 -9.29
CA LEU A 89 13.52 -8.77 -8.07
C LEU A 89 14.69 -9.74 -7.87
N GLU A 90 15.54 -9.47 -6.89
CA GLU A 90 16.68 -10.32 -6.53
C GLU A 90 16.26 -11.74 -6.13
N ASP A 91 14.99 -11.92 -5.85
CA ASP A 91 14.42 -13.16 -5.37
C ASP A 91 13.97 -14.06 -6.54
N LYS A 92 14.88 -14.91 -7.00
CA LYS A 92 14.62 -15.99 -7.99
C LYS A 92 13.70 -17.09 -7.43
N ARG A 93 12.68 -16.73 -6.66
CA ARG A 93 11.76 -17.73 -6.11
C ARG A 93 11.03 -18.45 -7.23
N ARG A 94 11.05 -19.78 -7.20
CA ARG A 94 10.36 -20.63 -8.17
C ARG A 94 8.84 -20.48 -8.11
N ASN A 95 8.30 -20.02 -6.97
CA ASN A 95 6.86 -19.87 -6.78
C ASN A 95 6.39 -18.51 -7.34
N ILE A 96 5.57 -18.57 -8.41
CA ILE A 96 4.98 -17.42 -9.10
C ILE A 96 4.15 -16.57 -8.14
N GLU A 97 3.35 -17.16 -7.26
CA GLU A 97 2.49 -16.42 -6.32
C GLU A 97 3.32 -15.54 -5.39
N LYS A 98 4.37 -16.10 -4.78
CA LYS A 98 5.25 -15.35 -3.87
C LYS A 98 6.00 -14.24 -4.61
N ARG A 99 6.40 -14.48 -5.86
CA ARG A 99 7.06 -13.47 -6.70
C ARG A 99 6.11 -12.33 -7.04
N ASN A 100 4.88 -12.64 -7.43
CA ASN A 100 3.84 -11.66 -7.68
C ASN A 100 3.50 -10.83 -6.43
N ASP A 101 3.42 -11.47 -5.26
CA ASP A 101 3.17 -10.79 -4.00
C ASP A 101 4.27 -9.76 -3.68
N ILE A 102 5.53 -10.14 -3.83
CA ILE A 102 6.66 -9.24 -3.59
C ILE A 102 6.65 -8.08 -4.59
N LEU A 103 6.44 -8.38 -5.88
CA LEU A 103 6.38 -7.38 -6.94
C LEU A 103 5.26 -6.36 -6.69
N LEU A 104 4.03 -6.85 -6.47
CA LEU A 104 2.87 -5.98 -6.26
C LEU A 104 3.02 -5.14 -4.98
N ASN A 105 3.59 -5.69 -3.90
CA ASN A 105 3.87 -4.95 -2.68
C ASN A 105 4.93 -3.85 -2.89
N GLU A 106 5.98 -4.14 -3.65
CA GLU A 106 7.01 -3.15 -3.98
C GLU A 106 6.44 -2.02 -4.85
N LEU A 107 5.61 -2.36 -5.85
CA LEU A 107 4.91 -1.38 -6.67
C LEU A 107 3.92 -0.53 -5.85
N LEU A 108 3.19 -1.15 -4.93
CA LEU A 108 2.29 -0.44 -4.02
C LEU A 108 3.07 0.50 -3.09
N LYS A 109 4.21 0.08 -2.58
CA LYS A 109 5.08 0.91 -1.75
C LYS A 109 5.59 2.12 -2.52
N ARG A 110 5.99 1.93 -3.78
CA ARG A 110 6.49 3.00 -4.65
C ARG A 110 5.40 3.95 -5.13
N SER A 111 4.14 3.50 -5.24
CA SER A 111 3.01 4.36 -5.59
C SER A 111 2.64 5.34 -4.47
N LYS A 112 2.98 5.01 -3.23
CA LYS A 112 2.73 5.87 -2.07
C LYS A 112 3.78 6.97 -1.97
N SER A 113 3.34 8.15 -1.53
CA SER A 113 4.26 9.25 -1.22
C SER A 113 5.22 8.87 -0.09
N PRO A 114 6.49 9.30 -0.14
CA PRO A 114 7.44 9.15 0.97
C PRO A 114 6.98 9.89 2.24
N LEU A 115 6.17 10.94 2.09
CA LEU A 115 5.58 11.66 3.20
C LEU A 115 4.20 11.11 3.54
N GLN A 116 4.10 10.45 4.68
CA GLN A 116 2.80 10.11 5.26
C GLN A 116 2.32 11.30 6.10
N LEU A 117 1.42 12.09 5.53
CA LEU A 117 0.75 13.15 6.27
C LEU A 117 -0.11 12.52 7.35
N GLY A 118 -0.05 13.07 8.58
CA GLY A 118 -0.91 12.65 9.68
C GLY A 118 -2.40 12.77 9.35
N LEU A 119 -3.24 12.09 10.10
CA LEU A 119 -4.70 12.08 9.91
C LEU A 119 -5.30 13.48 9.79
N ASP A 120 -4.81 14.43 10.61
CA ASP A 120 -5.29 15.82 10.62
C ASP A 120 -4.98 16.58 9.31
N LEU A 121 -3.86 16.27 8.66
CA LEU A 121 -3.43 16.92 7.41
C LEU A 121 -4.05 16.25 6.16
N ARG A 122 -4.49 14.99 6.27
CA ARG A 122 -5.18 14.27 5.19
C ARG A 122 -6.69 14.41 5.21
N GLY A 123 -7.25 15.07 6.24
CA GLY A 123 -8.70 15.17 6.42
C GLY A 123 -9.36 13.82 6.72
N GLY A 124 -8.62 12.91 7.36
CA GLY A 124 -9.16 11.63 7.82
C GLY A 124 -10.03 11.79 9.05
N VAL A 125 -10.92 10.81 9.28
CA VAL A 125 -11.73 10.74 10.50
C VAL A 125 -10.97 9.87 11.50
N ALA A 126 -10.66 10.43 12.67
CA ALA A 126 -10.12 9.68 13.79
C ALA A 126 -11.28 9.07 14.59
N PHE A 127 -11.31 7.75 14.70
CA PHE A 127 -12.22 7.06 15.61
C PHE A 127 -11.46 6.73 16.88
N THR A 128 -11.92 7.28 17.99
CA THR A 128 -11.46 6.86 19.33
C THR A 128 -12.40 5.76 19.79
N LEU A 129 -11.90 4.56 19.93
CA LEU A 129 -12.63 3.44 20.52
C LEU A 129 -12.37 3.48 22.02
N GLU A 130 -13.36 3.84 22.81
CA GLU A 130 -13.34 3.60 24.24
C GLU A 130 -13.76 2.15 24.49
N VAL A 131 -12.86 1.40 25.10
CA VAL A 131 -13.17 0.05 25.58
C VAL A 131 -13.82 0.22 26.95
N ASP A 132 -15.09 -0.13 27.07
CA ASP A 132 -15.74 -0.22 28.36
C ASP A 132 -15.15 -1.40 29.15
N GLU A 133 -14.23 -1.09 30.05
CA GLU A 133 -13.54 -2.09 30.89
C GLU A 133 -14.53 -2.89 31.76
N GLN A 134 -15.68 -2.32 32.10
CA GLN A 134 -16.68 -3.01 32.90
C GLN A 134 -17.43 -4.03 32.07
N ALA A 135 -17.77 -3.71 30.81
CA ALA A 135 -18.40 -4.65 29.90
C ALA A 135 -17.42 -5.78 29.49
N ALA A 136 -16.16 -5.45 29.27
CA ALA A 136 -15.12 -6.45 28.96
C ALA A 136 -14.85 -7.39 30.15
N ALA A 137 -14.88 -6.87 31.38
CA ALA A 137 -14.75 -7.69 32.58
C ALA A 137 -15.95 -8.61 32.79
N ALA A 138 -17.18 -8.13 32.55
CA ALA A 138 -18.38 -8.95 32.66
C ALA A 138 -18.37 -10.12 31.68
N VAL A 139 -18.04 -9.89 30.40
CA VAL A 139 -17.92 -10.96 29.39
C VAL A 139 -16.86 -12.01 29.79
N SER A 140 -15.75 -11.58 30.36
CA SER A 140 -14.68 -12.50 30.81
C SER A 140 -15.10 -13.33 32.05
N LEU A 141 -15.99 -12.82 32.88
CA LEU A 141 -16.54 -13.55 34.05
C LEU A 141 -17.55 -14.62 33.59
N ASP A 142 -18.46 -14.27 32.67
CA ASP A 142 -19.44 -15.20 32.13
C ASP A 142 -18.77 -16.40 31.42
N GLU A 143 -17.72 -16.15 30.64
CA GLU A 143 -16.95 -17.23 30.00
C GLU A 143 -16.24 -18.13 31.02
N ARG A 144 -15.80 -17.58 32.13
CA ARG A 144 -15.16 -18.37 33.22
C ARG A 144 -16.18 -19.20 33.97
N GLU A 145 -17.36 -18.66 34.26
CA GLU A 145 -18.44 -19.40 34.91
C GLU A 145 -18.95 -20.52 34.02
N GLU A 146 -19.08 -20.30 32.71
CA GLU A 146 -19.48 -21.37 31.76
C GLU A 146 -18.46 -22.52 31.74
N LYS A 147 -17.16 -22.19 31.73
CA LYS A 147 -16.07 -23.17 31.77
C LYS A 147 -16.05 -23.95 33.09
N LEU A 148 -16.33 -23.29 34.21
CA LEU A 148 -16.42 -23.92 35.54
C LEU A 148 -17.61 -24.83 35.61
N ASN A 149 -18.79 -24.44 35.18
CA ASN A 149 -19.98 -25.28 35.19
C ASN A 149 -19.81 -26.51 34.31
N LYS A 150 -19.16 -26.36 33.15
CA LYS A 150 -18.83 -27.46 32.25
C LYS A 150 -17.81 -28.47 32.85
N ALA A 151 -16.95 -28.03 33.76
CA ALA A 151 -15.98 -28.88 34.46
C ALA A 151 -16.57 -29.61 35.67
N ILE A 152 -17.71 -29.13 36.20
CA ILE A 152 -18.39 -29.73 37.36
C ILE A 152 -19.39 -30.81 36.89
N GLU A 153 -19.86 -30.78 35.65
CA GLU A 153 -20.78 -31.76 35.07
C GLU A 153 -20.10 -33.06 34.58
N ILE A 154 -18.77 -33.21 34.76
CA ILE A 154 -18.01 -34.44 34.50
C ILE A 154 -17.75 -35.19 35.81
#